data_a225fe19c7f024090cc12385deab48e8
#
_entry.id   a225fe19c7f024090cc12385deab48e8
#
_cell.length_a   1.000
_cell.length_b   1.000
_cell.length_c   1.000
_cell.angle_alpha   90.00
_cell.angle_beta   90.00
_cell.angle_gamma   90.00
#
_symmetry.space_group_name_H-M   'P 1'
#
loop_
_entity.id
_entity.type
_entity.pdbx_description
1 polymer ?
#
loop_
_entity_poly.entity_id
_entity_poly.type
_entity_poly.pdbx_seq_one_letter_code
_entity_poly.pdbx_strand_id
1 'polypeptide(L)'
;MKKYFKISELADKVNEKYDNGVSKGSDVGFKCLEDLYSVKLACTTYLYGSSASGKTEFWFEVLINLSQKYGWKHAIYSPETGNPSDIAIELMHKWVGKPFYSNLNRDQKINRLTKQEVYRLTAELDQYFYIIDAGSYDFTIPEFYDLVDEIEKEHDVKIQTTLADPINEYRHDLNGMPRDMYLESILGRIRRNARDKNRHNCLITHVASQQLQEATGQNGEPIFYYPLPTYRQIAGGESWSRKGDAMIAAWRPPKGMLDVQENRPYDGNEVVIAIQKAKPKGIGKVGIARLWFDVEKSRYYEMHNTFDTMFKSYAFEQYERDKTMDQERQRLLNSKVTQSELKPSTQFDSPPPF
;
A
#
# COMPACT_ATOMS: atom_id res chain seq x y z
N MET A 1 -18.92 11.60 -27.92
CA MET A 1 -19.46 11.01 -26.64
C MET A 1 -20.82 11.60 -26.37
N LYS A 2 -21.84 10.75 -26.08
CA LYS A 2 -23.22 11.22 -25.78
C LYS A 2 -23.22 11.97 -24.45
N LYS A 3 -23.79 13.20 -24.43
CA LYS A 3 -23.71 14.09 -23.25
C LYS A 3 -24.89 13.93 -22.27
N TYR A 4 -25.98 13.28 -22.67
CA TYR A 4 -27.15 13.01 -21.85
C TYR A 4 -27.83 11.70 -22.27
N PHE A 5 -28.59 11.12 -21.35
CA PHE A 5 -29.34 9.88 -21.54
C PHE A 5 -30.75 10.03 -21.00
N LYS A 6 -31.72 9.43 -21.68
CA LYS A 6 -33.03 9.19 -21.08
C LYS A 6 -32.96 8.01 -20.14
N ILE A 7 -33.75 7.95 -19.08
CA ILE A 7 -33.75 6.85 -18.12
C ILE A 7 -33.97 5.49 -18.81
N SER A 8 -34.86 5.46 -19.82
CA SER A 8 -35.15 4.25 -20.61
C SER A 8 -33.91 3.68 -21.34
N GLU A 9 -32.97 4.54 -21.75
CA GLU A 9 -31.72 4.12 -22.39
C GLU A 9 -30.70 3.53 -21.41
N LEU A 10 -30.95 3.65 -20.12
CA LEU A 10 -30.13 3.12 -19.05
C LEU A 10 -30.74 1.88 -18.41
N ALA A 11 -31.89 1.39 -18.90
CA ALA A 11 -32.67 0.31 -18.29
C ALA A 11 -31.80 -0.95 -18.03
N ASP A 12 -31.04 -1.40 -19.04
CA ASP A 12 -30.18 -2.58 -18.91
C ASP A 12 -29.12 -2.41 -17.83
N LYS A 13 -28.46 -1.24 -17.79
CA LYS A 13 -27.45 -0.94 -16.76
C LYS A 13 -28.06 -0.78 -15.36
N VAL A 14 -29.29 -0.32 -15.29
CA VAL A 14 -30.03 -0.20 -14.01
C VAL A 14 -30.41 -1.59 -13.52
N ASN A 15 -30.92 -2.47 -14.39
CA ASN A 15 -31.28 -3.84 -14.07
C ASN A 15 -30.03 -4.65 -13.66
N GLU A 16 -28.93 -4.54 -14.40
CA GLU A 16 -27.65 -5.15 -14.02
C GLU A 16 -27.20 -4.75 -12.59
N LYS A 17 -27.35 -3.47 -12.24
CA LYS A 17 -27.04 -2.98 -10.89
C LYS A 17 -28.05 -3.43 -9.85
N TYR A 18 -29.30 -3.64 -10.24
CA TYR A 18 -30.30 -4.17 -9.35
C TYR A 18 -30.00 -5.64 -9.01
N ASP A 19 -29.64 -6.44 -10.00
CA ASP A 19 -29.36 -7.86 -9.85
C ASP A 19 -28.04 -8.12 -9.10
N ASN A 20 -26.97 -7.35 -9.46
CA ASN A 20 -25.62 -7.55 -8.91
C ASN A 20 -25.33 -6.68 -7.66
N GLY A 21 -26.23 -5.76 -7.31
CA GLY A 21 -26.04 -4.84 -6.19
C GLY A 21 -24.99 -3.77 -6.46
N VAL A 22 -24.52 -3.12 -5.41
CA VAL A 22 -23.47 -2.10 -5.49
C VAL A 22 -22.12 -2.78 -5.62
N SER A 23 -21.43 -2.59 -6.75
CA SER A 23 -20.06 -3.06 -6.92
C SER A 23 -19.16 -2.52 -5.80
N LYS A 24 -18.62 -3.41 -4.99
CA LYS A 24 -17.57 -3.09 -4.03
C LYS A 24 -16.25 -2.81 -4.77
N GLY A 25 -15.34 -2.06 -4.17
CA GLY A 25 -13.94 -2.00 -4.61
C GLY A 25 -13.19 -3.28 -4.28
N SER A 26 -11.94 -3.36 -4.72
CA SER A 26 -11.04 -4.45 -4.35
C SER A 26 -10.58 -4.29 -2.91
N ASP A 27 -10.60 -5.36 -2.18
CA ASP A 27 -10.16 -5.44 -0.79
C ASP A 27 -8.66 -5.10 -0.68
N VAL A 28 -8.31 -4.31 0.30
CA VAL A 28 -6.95 -3.82 0.55
C VAL A 28 -6.07 -4.81 1.32
N GLY A 29 -6.58 -6.00 1.61
CA GLY A 29 -5.82 -7.07 2.25
C GLY A 29 -5.76 -7.03 3.77
N PHE A 30 -6.57 -6.19 4.41
CA PHE A 30 -6.70 -6.10 5.86
C PHE A 30 -8.16 -6.34 6.27
N LYS A 31 -8.41 -7.29 7.18
CA LYS A 31 -9.77 -7.58 7.67
C LYS A 31 -10.39 -6.41 8.42
N CYS A 32 -9.58 -5.70 9.20
CA CYS A 32 -10.03 -4.51 9.95
C CYS A 32 -10.47 -3.36 9.03
N LEU A 33 -10.08 -3.37 7.76
CA LEU A 33 -10.48 -2.39 6.76
C LEU A 33 -11.56 -2.90 5.80
N GLU A 34 -11.95 -4.18 5.84
CA GLU A 34 -12.86 -4.83 4.88
C GLU A 34 -14.18 -4.06 4.67
N ASP A 35 -14.76 -3.54 5.74
CA ASP A 35 -15.99 -2.74 5.70
C ASP A 35 -15.73 -1.23 5.60
N LEU A 36 -14.52 -0.79 5.93
CA LEU A 36 -14.19 0.63 6.04
C LEU A 36 -13.68 1.20 4.73
N TYR A 37 -12.88 0.41 3.99
CA TYR A 37 -12.26 0.91 2.77
C TYR A 37 -11.93 -0.19 1.77
N SER A 38 -12.17 0.09 0.51
CA SER A 38 -11.74 -0.72 -0.63
C SER A 38 -11.25 0.17 -1.77
N VAL A 39 -10.30 -0.30 -2.56
CA VAL A 39 -9.77 0.40 -3.73
C VAL A 39 -10.68 0.15 -4.92
N LYS A 40 -11.36 1.19 -5.40
CA LYS A 40 -12.28 1.11 -6.54
C LYS A 40 -11.72 1.86 -7.74
N LEU A 41 -11.74 1.21 -8.91
CA LEU A 41 -11.38 1.88 -10.16
C LEU A 41 -12.30 3.06 -10.45
N ALA A 42 -11.83 4.01 -11.25
CA ALA A 42 -12.49 5.28 -11.57
C ALA A 42 -12.72 6.19 -10.34
N CYS A 43 -11.94 5.99 -9.26
CA CYS A 43 -12.01 6.76 -8.02
C CYS A 43 -10.64 7.30 -7.61
N THR A 44 -10.66 8.28 -6.69
CA THR A 44 -9.46 8.90 -6.13
C THR A 44 -9.44 8.74 -4.61
N THR A 45 -8.26 8.44 -4.07
CA THR A 45 -7.99 8.46 -2.63
C THR A 45 -6.94 9.50 -2.30
N TYR A 46 -7.21 10.30 -1.28
CA TYR A 46 -6.22 11.20 -0.70
C TYR A 46 -5.84 10.69 0.69
N LEU A 47 -4.56 10.34 0.83
CA LEU A 47 -3.96 9.87 2.08
C LEU A 47 -3.11 11.00 2.67
N TYR A 48 -3.33 11.35 3.91
CA TYR A 48 -2.66 12.48 4.54
C TYR A 48 -2.32 12.20 6.01
N GLY A 49 -1.38 12.96 6.52
CA GLY A 49 -0.87 12.87 7.89
C GLY A 49 0.39 13.68 8.09
N SER A 50 0.85 13.74 9.31
CA SER A 50 2.14 14.34 9.64
C SER A 50 3.28 13.57 8.97
N SER A 51 4.48 14.16 8.90
CA SER A 51 5.68 13.44 8.47
C SER A 51 5.89 12.20 9.36
N ALA A 52 6.44 11.13 8.80
CA ALA A 52 6.71 9.86 9.48
C ALA A 52 5.47 9.17 10.12
N SER A 53 4.25 9.51 9.70
CA SER A 53 3.02 8.85 10.20
C SER A 53 2.72 7.49 9.56
N GLY A 54 3.57 7.00 8.65
CA GLY A 54 3.42 5.69 8.00
C GLY A 54 2.53 5.69 6.76
N LYS A 55 2.26 6.85 6.12
CA LYS A 55 1.42 6.96 4.91
C LYS A 55 1.91 6.10 3.75
N THR A 56 3.15 6.32 3.34
CA THR A 56 3.81 5.62 2.24
C THR A 56 3.89 4.13 2.53
N GLU A 57 4.33 3.75 3.74
CA GLU A 57 4.42 2.38 4.20
C GLU A 57 3.08 1.64 4.11
N PHE A 58 2.01 2.28 4.58
CA PHE A 58 0.66 1.72 4.51
C PHE A 58 0.21 1.55 3.06
N TRP A 59 0.44 2.56 2.21
CA TRP A 59 -0.02 2.47 0.84
C TRP A 59 0.77 1.45 0.02
N PHE A 60 2.09 1.32 0.23
CA PHE A 60 2.89 0.26 -0.40
C PHE A 60 2.37 -1.14 -0.02
N GLU A 61 1.99 -1.35 1.24
CA GLU A 61 1.37 -2.62 1.66
C GLU A 61 0.05 -2.87 0.91
N VAL A 62 -0.79 -1.85 0.75
CA VAL A 62 -2.02 -1.94 -0.05
C VAL A 62 -1.71 -2.32 -1.50
N LEU A 63 -0.72 -1.68 -2.14
CA LEU A 63 -0.34 -2.00 -3.51
C LEU A 63 0.14 -3.46 -3.65
N ILE A 64 0.95 -3.94 -2.72
CA ILE A 64 1.43 -5.32 -2.68
C ILE A 64 0.26 -6.31 -2.52
N ASN A 65 -0.67 -6.03 -1.60
CA ASN A 65 -1.87 -6.84 -1.43
C ASN A 65 -2.71 -6.90 -2.72
N LEU A 66 -2.88 -5.77 -3.41
CA LEU A 66 -3.60 -5.71 -4.68
C LEU A 66 -2.87 -6.47 -5.81
N SER A 67 -1.53 -6.39 -5.87
CA SER A 67 -0.74 -7.17 -6.82
C SER A 67 -0.92 -8.66 -6.61
N GLN A 68 -0.74 -9.14 -5.39
CA GLN A 68 -0.80 -10.58 -5.09
C GLN A 68 -2.22 -11.14 -5.17
N LYS A 69 -3.23 -10.37 -4.75
CA LYS A 69 -4.61 -10.85 -4.72
C LYS A 69 -5.33 -10.75 -6.06
N TYR A 70 -5.00 -9.73 -6.86
CA TYR A 70 -5.75 -9.39 -8.07
C TYR A 70 -4.88 -9.24 -9.33
N GLY A 71 -3.56 -9.38 -9.22
CA GLY A 71 -2.63 -9.17 -10.33
C GLY A 71 -2.57 -7.73 -10.83
N TRP A 72 -2.90 -6.76 -9.97
CA TRP A 72 -2.93 -5.35 -10.34
C TRP A 72 -1.53 -4.79 -10.56
N LYS A 73 -1.44 -3.88 -11.52
CA LYS A 73 -0.22 -3.14 -11.87
C LYS A 73 -0.31 -1.70 -11.41
N HIS A 74 0.82 -1.15 -11.01
CA HIS A 74 0.91 0.13 -10.31
C HIS A 74 1.98 1.00 -10.94
N ALA A 75 1.68 2.30 -11.15
CA ALA A 75 2.68 3.31 -11.46
C ALA A 75 2.92 4.19 -10.23
N ILE A 76 4.18 4.30 -9.80
CA ILE A 76 4.60 4.95 -8.56
C ILE A 76 5.57 6.09 -8.88
N TYR A 77 5.28 7.27 -8.34
CA TYR A 77 6.20 8.38 -8.21
C TYR A 77 6.26 8.80 -6.74
N SER A 78 7.37 8.54 -6.07
CA SER A 78 7.57 8.79 -4.63
C SER A 78 8.98 9.31 -4.34
N PRO A 79 9.28 10.56 -4.74
CA PRO A 79 10.60 11.16 -4.52
C PRO A 79 10.94 11.31 -3.03
N GLU A 80 9.97 11.39 -2.13
CA GLU A 80 10.22 11.41 -0.68
C GLU A 80 10.83 10.07 -0.19
N THR A 81 10.51 8.95 -0.83
CA THR A 81 11.11 7.64 -0.52
C THR A 81 12.58 7.57 -0.98
N GLY A 82 12.91 8.28 -2.05
CA GLY A 82 14.24 8.31 -2.64
C GLY A 82 14.23 8.13 -4.16
N ASN A 83 15.35 7.67 -4.71
CA ASN A 83 15.46 7.37 -6.14
C ASN A 83 14.72 6.04 -6.49
N PRO A 84 14.53 5.71 -7.78
CA PRO A 84 13.78 4.50 -8.17
C PRO A 84 14.30 3.20 -7.57
N SER A 85 15.61 3.08 -7.34
CA SER A 85 16.19 1.88 -6.71
C SER A 85 15.83 1.79 -5.22
N ASP A 86 15.69 2.90 -4.52
CA ASP A 86 15.28 2.91 -3.13
C ASP A 86 13.83 2.47 -2.99
N ILE A 87 12.93 2.94 -3.88
CA ILE A 87 11.54 2.49 -3.95
C ILE A 87 11.48 0.98 -4.23
N ALA A 88 12.28 0.48 -5.20
CA ALA A 88 12.33 -0.94 -5.51
C ALA A 88 12.81 -1.78 -4.31
N ILE A 89 13.80 -1.30 -3.56
CA ILE A 89 14.31 -1.95 -2.34
C ILE A 89 13.21 -2.02 -1.26
N GLU A 90 12.49 -0.93 -1.03
CA GLU A 90 11.37 -0.92 -0.06
C GLU A 90 10.25 -1.89 -0.47
N LEU A 91 9.90 -1.95 -1.75
CA LEU A 91 8.94 -2.93 -2.26
C LEU A 91 9.44 -4.37 -2.08
N MET A 92 10.73 -4.66 -2.36
CA MET A 92 11.31 -5.98 -2.14
C MET A 92 11.34 -6.37 -0.67
N HIS A 93 11.78 -5.45 0.20
CA HIS A 93 11.80 -5.65 1.65
C HIS A 93 10.39 -6.01 2.15
N LYS A 94 9.42 -5.21 1.76
CA LYS A 94 8.03 -5.37 2.15
C LYS A 94 7.41 -6.64 1.55
N TRP A 95 7.75 -7.01 0.32
CA TRP A 95 7.19 -8.20 -0.36
C TRP A 95 7.50 -9.49 0.41
N VAL A 96 8.72 -9.63 0.91
CA VAL A 96 9.17 -10.85 1.60
C VAL A 96 9.40 -10.70 3.11
N GLY A 97 9.23 -9.50 3.67
CA GLY A 97 9.47 -9.26 5.09
C GLY A 97 10.92 -9.54 5.53
N LYS A 98 11.90 -9.30 4.64
CA LYS A 98 13.32 -9.46 4.94
C LYS A 98 14.06 -8.16 4.65
N PRO A 99 14.90 -7.65 5.58
CA PRO A 99 15.66 -6.42 5.36
C PRO A 99 16.65 -6.59 4.19
N PHE A 100 16.77 -5.55 3.39
CA PHE A 100 17.75 -5.48 2.32
C PHE A 100 19.15 -5.19 2.87
N TYR A 101 19.25 -4.26 3.82
CA TYR A 101 20.51 -3.82 4.41
C TYR A 101 20.84 -4.59 5.69
N SER A 102 22.11 -4.99 5.84
CA SER A 102 22.57 -5.75 7.02
C SER A 102 22.51 -4.96 8.33
N ASN A 103 22.65 -3.63 8.27
CA ASN A 103 22.62 -2.74 9.42
C ASN A 103 21.21 -2.48 9.98
N LEU A 104 20.16 -2.84 9.26
CA LEU A 104 18.77 -2.73 9.73
C LEU A 104 18.32 -3.96 10.53
N ASN A 105 19.11 -5.02 10.53
CA ASN A 105 18.83 -6.24 11.29
C ASN A 105 19.30 -6.08 12.76
N ARG A 106 18.48 -5.42 13.58
CA ARG A 106 18.83 -5.09 14.99
C ARG A 106 19.03 -6.32 15.85
N ASP A 107 18.23 -7.36 15.63
CA ASP A 107 18.23 -8.56 16.48
C ASP A 107 18.97 -9.75 15.87
N GLN A 108 19.52 -9.62 14.66
CA GLN A 108 20.16 -10.71 13.88
C GLN A 108 19.28 -11.98 13.71
N LYS A 109 18.00 -11.90 14.05
CA LYS A 109 17.05 -13.03 13.99
C LYS A 109 16.50 -13.26 12.59
N ILE A 110 16.49 -12.21 11.77
CA ILE A 110 15.98 -12.24 10.39
C ILE A 110 17.18 -12.09 9.46
N ASN A 111 17.44 -13.11 8.64
CA ASN A 111 18.46 -13.00 7.60
C ASN A 111 18.04 -11.98 6.55
N ARG A 112 18.96 -11.11 6.15
CA ARG A 112 18.73 -10.18 5.06
C ARG A 112 18.51 -10.91 3.73
N LEU A 113 18.00 -10.20 2.74
CA LEU A 113 17.90 -10.67 1.35
C LEU A 113 19.26 -11.13 0.83
N THR A 114 19.29 -12.31 0.24
CA THR A 114 20.44 -12.81 -0.52
C THR A 114 20.42 -12.22 -1.94
N LYS A 115 21.57 -12.20 -2.61
CA LYS A 115 21.62 -11.75 -4.02
C LYS A 115 20.69 -12.55 -4.93
N GLN A 116 20.56 -13.85 -4.69
CA GLN A 116 19.66 -14.72 -5.47
C GLN A 116 18.19 -14.35 -5.26
N GLU A 117 17.80 -14.05 -4.02
CA GLU A 117 16.44 -13.56 -3.73
C GLU A 117 16.19 -12.20 -4.39
N VAL A 118 17.17 -11.28 -4.40
CA VAL A 118 17.04 -9.99 -5.08
C VAL A 118 16.80 -10.18 -6.58
N TYR A 119 17.57 -11.05 -7.27
CA TYR A 119 17.34 -11.35 -8.70
C TYR A 119 15.94 -11.92 -8.97
N ARG A 120 15.50 -12.87 -8.13
CA ARG A 120 14.15 -13.43 -8.25
C ARG A 120 13.08 -12.37 -8.06
N LEU A 121 13.21 -11.57 -7.01
CA LEU A 121 12.25 -10.50 -6.69
C LEU A 121 12.22 -9.41 -7.77
N THR A 122 13.35 -9.08 -8.39
CA THR A 122 13.37 -8.15 -9.52
C THR A 122 12.44 -8.65 -10.64
N ALA A 123 12.57 -9.91 -11.06
CA ALA A 123 11.73 -10.48 -12.11
C ALA A 123 10.25 -10.65 -11.67
N GLU A 124 10.01 -10.90 -10.39
CA GLU A 124 8.66 -11.06 -9.84
C GLU A 124 7.94 -9.71 -9.75
N LEU A 125 8.58 -8.68 -9.20
CA LEU A 125 8.00 -7.36 -9.00
C LEU A 125 7.87 -6.56 -10.31
N ASP A 126 8.71 -6.84 -11.30
CA ASP A 126 8.64 -6.25 -12.65
C ASP A 126 7.27 -6.46 -13.32
N GLN A 127 6.54 -7.51 -12.94
CA GLN A 127 5.21 -7.78 -13.44
C GLN A 127 4.14 -6.79 -12.94
N TYR A 128 4.41 -6.07 -11.84
CA TYR A 128 3.41 -5.30 -11.12
C TYR A 128 3.74 -3.81 -10.98
N PHE A 129 5.02 -3.44 -10.90
CA PHE A 129 5.43 -2.10 -10.49
C PHE A 129 6.22 -1.37 -11.56
N TYR A 130 5.74 -0.18 -11.91
CA TYR A 130 6.37 0.78 -12.80
C TYR A 130 6.76 2.00 -11.95
N ILE A 131 8.05 2.20 -11.74
CA ILE A 131 8.58 3.28 -10.91
C ILE A 131 9.00 4.42 -11.82
N ILE A 132 8.37 5.58 -11.64
CA ILE A 132 8.63 6.79 -12.42
C ILE A 132 9.75 7.56 -11.75
N ASP A 133 10.76 7.94 -12.53
CA ASP A 133 11.88 8.78 -12.12
C ASP A 133 11.74 10.16 -12.77
N ALA A 134 11.69 11.19 -11.97
CA ALA A 134 11.77 12.57 -12.47
C ALA A 134 13.20 12.94 -12.88
N GLY A 135 14.20 12.23 -12.34
CA GLY A 135 15.61 12.63 -12.51
C GLY A 135 15.84 14.06 -12.04
N SER A 136 16.30 14.93 -12.95
CA SER A 136 16.43 16.37 -12.73
C SER A 136 15.23 17.19 -13.24
N TYR A 137 14.14 16.53 -13.66
CA TYR A 137 12.97 17.18 -14.24
C TYR A 137 11.77 17.12 -13.29
N ASP A 138 11.23 18.28 -12.97
CA ASP A 138 10.04 18.38 -12.13
C ASP A 138 8.77 18.20 -12.96
N PHE A 139 8.04 17.13 -12.75
CA PHE A 139 6.75 16.90 -13.40
C PHE A 139 5.66 17.80 -12.85
N THR A 140 4.75 18.17 -13.75
CA THR A 140 3.39 18.56 -13.34
C THR A 140 2.51 17.31 -13.21
N ILE A 141 1.40 17.44 -12.51
CA ILE A 141 0.41 16.34 -12.41
C ILE A 141 -0.10 15.85 -13.79
N PRO A 142 -0.41 16.71 -14.76
CA PRO A 142 -0.73 16.23 -16.12
C PRO A 142 0.38 15.40 -16.75
N GLU A 143 1.63 15.87 -16.73
CA GLU A 143 2.80 15.17 -17.29
C GLU A 143 3.02 13.79 -16.64
N PHE A 144 2.79 13.69 -15.33
CA PHE A 144 2.82 12.40 -14.64
C PHE A 144 1.79 11.42 -15.24
N TYR A 145 0.57 11.85 -15.49
CA TYR A 145 -0.46 10.96 -16.08
C TYR A 145 -0.20 10.65 -17.55
N ASP A 146 0.42 11.58 -18.29
CA ASP A 146 0.84 11.34 -19.67
C ASP A 146 1.91 10.23 -19.71
N LEU A 147 2.89 10.25 -18.78
CA LEU A 147 3.87 9.16 -18.63
C LEU A 147 3.21 7.83 -18.26
N VAL A 148 2.21 7.82 -17.41
CA VAL A 148 1.46 6.58 -17.09
C VAL A 148 0.77 6.03 -18.34
N ASP A 149 0.23 6.91 -19.20
CA ASP A 149 -0.37 6.49 -20.47
C ASP A 149 0.67 5.97 -21.49
N GLU A 150 1.88 6.54 -21.48
CA GLU A 150 3.02 6.05 -22.28
C GLU A 150 3.46 4.67 -21.82
N ILE A 151 3.58 4.42 -20.50
CA ILE A 151 3.87 3.10 -19.92
C ILE A 151 2.84 2.06 -20.37
N GLU A 152 1.53 2.39 -20.26
CA GLU A 152 0.47 1.47 -20.73
C GLU A 152 0.62 1.10 -22.22
N LYS A 153 1.02 2.07 -23.05
CA LYS A 153 1.19 1.86 -24.48
C LYS A 153 2.46 1.11 -24.83
N GLU A 154 3.58 1.45 -24.18
CA GLU A 154 4.91 0.85 -24.47
C GLU A 154 4.95 -0.62 -24.07
N HIS A 155 4.37 -0.95 -22.90
CA HIS A 155 4.39 -2.31 -22.37
C HIS A 155 3.13 -3.13 -22.66
N ASP A 156 2.16 -2.58 -23.40
CA ASP A 156 0.85 -3.20 -23.66
C ASP A 156 0.17 -3.71 -22.38
N VAL A 157 0.12 -2.86 -21.38
CA VAL A 157 -0.43 -3.20 -20.06
C VAL A 157 -1.50 -2.21 -19.64
N LYS A 158 -2.30 -2.63 -18.66
CA LYS A 158 -3.22 -1.74 -17.95
C LYS A 158 -2.69 -1.42 -16.56
N ILE A 159 -2.53 -0.15 -16.24
CA ILE A 159 -2.21 0.32 -14.89
C ILE A 159 -3.51 0.52 -14.11
N GLN A 160 -3.72 -0.25 -13.06
CA GLN A 160 -4.91 -0.17 -12.24
C GLN A 160 -4.81 0.96 -11.20
N THR A 161 -3.62 1.21 -10.65
CA THR A 161 -3.46 2.29 -9.68
C THR A 161 -2.26 3.16 -9.97
N THR A 162 -2.35 4.44 -9.58
CA THR A 162 -1.22 5.36 -9.55
C THR A 162 -0.99 5.87 -8.14
N LEU A 163 0.27 6.10 -7.78
CA LEU A 163 0.67 6.74 -6.53
C LEU A 163 1.50 7.99 -6.83
N ALA A 164 1.07 9.13 -6.29
CA ALA A 164 1.81 10.38 -6.25
C ALA A 164 2.14 10.73 -4.78
N ASP A 165 3.41 10.67 -4.39
CA ASP A 165 3.84 10.75 -2.99
C ASP A 165 5.13 11.58 -2.79
N PRO A 166 5.05 12.79 -2.24
CA PRO A 166 3.82 13.55 -2.05
C PRO A 166 3.50 14.45 -3.26
N ILE A 167 2.27 14.92 -3.35
CA ILE A 167 1.87 15.89 -4.39
C ILE A 167 2.65 17.20 -4.32
N ASN A 168 3.22 17.52 -3.16
CA ASN A 168 3.96 18.76 -2.94
C ASN A 168 5.27 18.80 -3.73
N GLU A 169 5.81 17.66 -4.15
CA GLU A 169 7.03 17.53 -4.95
C GLU A 169 6.79 17.73 -6.46
N TYR A 170 5.54 17.92 -6.86
CA TYR A 170 5.24 18.23 -8.25
C TYR A 170 5.40 19.72 -8.55
N ARG A 171 5.82 20.04 -9.77
CA ARG A 171 5.81 21.42 -10.26
C ARG A 171 4.37 21.93 -10.39
N HIS A 172 4.12 23.10 -9.84
CA HIS A 172 2.84 23.76 -9.87
C HIS A 172 2.87 24.99 -10.77
N ASP A 173 2.46 24.84 -12.03
CA ASP A 173 2.38 25.91 -13.00
C ASP A 173 1.11 26.75 -12.78
N LEU A 174 1.20 27.75 -11.93
CA LEU A 174 0.05 28.57 -11.54
C LEU A 174 -0.48 29.44 -12.69
N ASN A 175 0.38 29.86 -13.63
CA ASN A 175 0.02 30.70 -14.78
C ASN A 175 -0.82 31.93 -14.40
N GLY A 176 -0.46 32.58 -13.27
CA GLY A 176 -1.21 33.73 -12.74
C GLY A 176 -2.52 33.40 -12.01
N MET A 177 -2.89 32.14 -11.89
CA MET A 177 -4.07 31.69 -11.15
C MET A 177 -3.81 31.68 -9.64
N PRO A 178 -4.76 32.12 -8.80
CA PRO A 178 -4.68 31.95 -7.36
C PRO A 178 -4.47 30.47 -6.99
N ARG A 179 -3.65 30.20 -5.97
CA ARG A 179 -3.27 28.84 -5.56
C ARG A 179 -4.48 27.94 -5.30
N ASP A 180 -5.52 28.44 -4.66
CA ASP A 180 -6.72 27.67 -4.35
C ASP A 180 -7.49 27.25 -5.61
N MET A 181 -7.59 28.14 -6.59
CA MET A 181 -8.23 27.86 -7.89
C MET A 181 -7.39 26.84 -8.69
N TYR A 182 -6.07 27.00 -8.68
CA TYR A 182 -5.16 26.04 -9.28
C TYR A 182 -5.34 24.65 -8.65
N LEU A 183 -5.30 24.57 -7.32
CA LEU A 183 -5.48 23.32 -6.60
C LEU A 183 -6.82 22.64 -6.96
N GLU A 184 -7.92 23.40 -6.96
CA GLU A 184 -9.23 22.86 -7.35
C GLU A 184 -9.24 22.34 -8.79
N SER A 185 -8.59 23.05 -9.72
CA SER A 185 -8.43 22.64 -11.11
C SER A 185 -7.67 21.31 -11.23
N ILE A 186 -6.51 21.19 -10.55
CA ILE A 186 -5.67 20.00 -10.59
C ILE A 186 -6.38 18.79 -9.98
N LEU A 187 -6.98 18.94 -8.80
CA LEU A 187 -7.75 17.87 -8.19
C LEU A 187 -8.92 17.42 -9.08
N GLY A 188 -9.53 18.37 -9.79
CA GLY A 188 -10.54 18.07 -10.81
C GLY A 188 -10.00 17.27 -12.01
N ARG A 189 -8.77 17.54 -12.46
CA ARG A 189 -8.09 16.78 -13.54
C ARG A 189 -7.75 15.37 -13.07
N ILE A 190 -7.21 15.20 -11.87
CA ILE A 190 -6.90 13.91 -11.25
C ILE A 190 -8.14 13.02 -11.22
N ARG A 191 -9.27 13.58 -10.76
CA ARG A 191 -10.53 12.84 -10.70
C ARG A 191 -11.07 12.48 -12.08
N ARG A 192 -10.93 13.35 -13.08
CA ARG A 192 -11.29 13.04 -14.47
C ARG A 192 -10.39 11.94 -15.03
N ASN A 193 -9.08 12.03 -14.84
CA ASN A 193 -8.14 10.99 -15.26
C ASN A 193 -8.54 9.61 -14.71
N ALA A 194 -8.82 9.52 -13.40
CA ALA A 194 -9.26 8.28 -12.78
C ALA A 194 -10.49 7.67 -13.50
N ARG A 195 -11.47 8.51 -13.84
CA ARG A 195 -12.72 8.08 -14.51
C ARG A 195 -12.52 7.73 -15.97
N ASP A 196 -11.83 8.58 -16.71
CA ASP A 196 -11.64 8.44 -18.16
C ASP A 196 -10.75 7.23 -18.48
N LYS A 197 -9.76 6.99 -17.64
CA LYS A 197 -8.82 5.87 -17.79
C LYS A 197 -9.21 4.62 -16.99
N ASN A 198 -10.31 4.67 -16.23
CA ASN A 198 -10.76 3.58 -15.36
C ASN A 198 -9.63 3.03 -14.48
N ARG A 199 -8.91 3.93 -13.78
CA ARG A 199 -7.85 3.58 -12.83
C ARG A 199 -8.14 4.21 -11.46
N HIS A 200 -7.44 3.76 -10.42
CA HIS A 200 -7.51 4.37 -9.10
C HIS A 200 -6.30 5.27 -8.89
N ASN A 201 -6.53 6.55 -8.62
CA ASN A 201 -5.46 7.49 -8.35
C ASN A 201 -5.35 7.76 -6.85
N CYS A 202 -4.19 7.43 -6.26
CA CYS A 202 -3.86 7.78 -4.89
C CYS A 202 -2.86 8.93 -4.86
N LEU A 203 -3.14 9.91 -4.01
CA LEU A 203 -2.23 11.02 -3.73
C LEU A 203 -1.97 11.08 -2.24
N ILE A 204 -0.70 11.20 -1.89
CA ILE A 204 -0.25 11.45 -0.53
C ILE A 204 0.06 12.93 -0.37
N THR A 205 -0.29 13.49 0.77
CA THR A 205 0.01 14.88 1.12
C THR A 205 0.24 15.04 2.62
N HIS A 206 0.91 16.11 2.99
CA HIS A 206 1.15 16.47 4.38
C HIS A 206 0.07 17.42 4.90
N VAL A 207 -0.15 17.38 6.20
CA VAL A 207 -0.96 18.41 6.88
C VAL A 207 -0.14 19.68 7.04
N ALA A 208 -0.77 20.81 6.78
CA ALA A 208 -0.10 22.12 6.79
C ALA A 208 -0.10 22.77 8.18
N SER A 209 -1.09 22.46 9.01
CA SER A 209 -1.25 23.07 10.33
C SER A 209 -1.82 22.09 11.34
N GLN A 210 -1.08 21.85 12.40
CA GLN A 210 -1.56 21.12 13.56
C GLN A 210 -1.13 21.86 14.82
N GLN A 211 -2.00 21.85 15.82
CA GLN A 211 -1.64 22.36 17.14
C GLN A 211 -1.13 21.20 17.99
N LEU A 212 -0.03 21.43 18.67
CA LEU A 212 0.51 20.51 19.65
C LEU A 212 -0.47 20.39 20.81
N GLN A 213 -0.76 19.18 21.21
CA GLN A 213 -1.62 18.87 22.37
C GLN A 213 -0.79 18.15 23.43
N GLU A 214 -1.27 18.19 24.65
CA GLU A 214 -0.70 17.46 25.77
C GLU A 214 -1.62 16.31 26.18
N ALA A 215 -1.02 15.15 26.41
CA ALA A 215 -1.68 13.97 26.98
C ALA A 215 -0.90 13.47 28.19
N THR A 216 -1.52 12.61 28.97
CA THR A 216 -0.87 11.96 30.11
C THR A 216 -0.18 10.67 29.62
N GLY A 217 1.07 10.51 29.97
CA GLY A 217 1.84 9.29 29.77
C GLY A 217 1.51 8.23 30.81
N GLN A 218 2.05 7.02 30.60
CA GLN A 218 1.80 5.85 31.46
C GLN A 218 2.14 6.10 32.95
N ASN A 219 3.18 6.88 33.23
CA ASN A 219 3.64 7.19 34.58
C ASN A 219 3.18 8.58 35.08
N GLY A 220 2.24 9.21 34.37
CA GLY A 220 1.73 10.54 34.71
C GLY A 220 2.54 11.70 34.11
N GLU A 221 3.59 11.44 33.32
CA GLU A 221 4.37 12.45 32.63
C GLU A 221 3.59 13.10 31.48
N PRO A 222 3.80 14.40 31.18
CA PRO A 222 3.19 15.04 30.04
C PRO A 222 3.83 14.53 28.73
N ILE A 223 3.01 14.14 27.76
CA ILE A 223 3.42 13.79 26.40
C ILE A 223 2.81 14.78 25.43
N PHE A 224 3.68 15.50 24.71
CA PHE A 224 3.25 16.44 23.66
C PHE A 224 3.16 15.74 22.33
N TYR A 225 2.04 15.92 21.61
CA TYR A 225 1.78 15.22 20.37
C TYR A 225 0.90 16.01 19.40
N TYR A 226 0.98 15.65 18.12
CA TYR A 226 0.01 16.08 17.13
C TYR A 226 -1.13 15.06 17.04
N PRO A 227 -2.39 15.49 17.24
CA PRO A 227 -3.53 14.57 17.22
C PRO A 227 -3.79 14.01 15.84
N LEU A 228 -4.64 12.99 15.76
CA LEU A 228 -5.14 12.44 14.49
C LEU A 228 -5.64 13.57 13.59
N PRO A 229 -5.04 13.79 12.41
CA PRO A 229 -5.38 14.91 11.56
C PRO A 229 -6.75 14.77 10.91
N THR A 230 -7.34 15.90 10.57
CA THR A 230 -8.51 15.99 9.72
C THR A 230 -8.14 16.56 8.35
N TYR A 231 -8.92 16.28 7.33
CA TYR A 231 -8.68 16.82 5.98
C TYR A 231 -8.64 18.36 5.93
N ARG A 232 -9.27 19.04 6.88
CA ARG A 232 -9.25 20.53 6.99
C ARG A 232 -7.88 21.09 7.31
N GLN A 233 -6.98 20.28 7.83
CA GLN A 233 -5.60 20.66 8.15
C GLN A 233 -4.64 20.54 6.95
N ILE A 234 -5.10 19.96 5.83
CA ILE A 234 -4.37 20.02 4.56
C ILE A 234 -4.51 21.44 3.98
N ALA A 235 -3.46 21.96 3.36
CA ALA A 235 -3.56 23.25 2.64
C ALA A 235 -4.64 23.14 1.55
N GLY A 236 -5.70 23.98 1.62
CA GLY A 236 -6.86 23.88 0.73
C GLY A 236 -7.78 22.68 1.02
N GLY A 237 -7.83 22.21 2.26
CA GLY A 237 -8.51 20.97 2.69
C GLY A 237 -9.94 20.77 2.20
N GLU A 238 -10.73 21.83 2.09
CA GLU A 238 -12.10 21.74 1.53
C GLU A 238 -12.10 21.32 0.05
N SER A 239 -11.15 21.81 -0.76
CA SER A 239 -11.03 21.40 -2.16
C SER A 239 -10.68 19.93 -2.29
N TRP A 240 -9.78 19.42 -1.44
CA TRP A 240 -9.47 17.99 -1.36
C TRP A 240 -10.70 17.17 -1.05
N SER A 241 -11.44 17.57 -0.01
CA SER A 241 -12.65 16.87 0.38
C SER A 241 -13.73 16.88 -0.70
N ARG A 242 -13.89 17.98 -1.43
CA ARG A 242 -14.89 18.06 -2.53
C ARG A 242 -14.53 17.14 -3.71
N LYS A 243 -13.25 17.03 -4.05
CA LYS A 243 -12.80 16.30 -5.26
C LYS A 243 -12.40 14.85 -4.98
N GLY A 244 -11.94 14.48 -3.77
CA GLY A 244 -11.59 13.10 -3.40
C GLY A 244 -12.83 12.21 -3.25
N ASP A 245 -12.70 10.98 -3.66
CA ASP A 245 -13.72 9.95 -3.44
C ASP A 245 -13.53 9.30 -2.07
N ALA A 246 -12.28 9.10 -1.63
CA ALA A 246 -11.94 8.73 -0.26
C ALA A 246 -10.93 9.70 0.35
N MET A 247 -11.04 9.92 1.66
CA MET A 247 -10.11 10.70 2.48
C MET A 247 -9.65 9.84 3.64
N ILE A 248 -8.36 9.57 3.72
CA ILE A 248 -7.76 8.68 4.71
C ILE A 248 -6.68 9.44 5.47
N ALA A 249 -6.78 9.46 6.79
CA ALA A 249 -5.74 9.99 7.66
C ALA A 249 -4.90 8.85 8.24
N ALA A 250 -3.57 8.98 8.17
CA ALA A 250 -2.64 8.13 8.89
C ALA A 250 -2.06 8.89 10.09
N TRP A 251 -2.06 8.25 11.25
CA TRP A 251 -1.56 8.84 12.47
C TRP A 251 -0.78 7.80 13.28
N ARG A 252 0.39 8.19 13.76
CA ARG A 252 1.20 7.38 14.67
C ARG A 252 1.12 7.99 16.07
N PRO A 253 0.41 7.35 17.02
CA PRO A 253 0.35 7.81 18.39
C PRO A 253 1.72 7.73 19.06
N PRO A 254 2.09 8.68 19.91
CA PRO A 254 3.34 8.64 20.66
C PRO A 254 3.43 7.43 21.58
N LYS A 255 4.62 6.85 21.66
CA LYS A 255 4.90 5.78 22.61
C LYS A 255 4.64 6.25 24.04
N GLY A 256 3.95 5.43 24.81
CA GLY A 256 3.65 5.69 26.23
C GLY A 256 2.44 6.58 26.47
N MET A 257 1.87 7.23 25.44
CA MET A 257 0.61 7.96 25.57
C MET A 257 -0.52 6.97 25.90
N LEU A 258 -1.37 7.32 26.87
CA LEU A 258 -2.50 6.48 27.24
C LEU A 258 -3.60 6.52 26.18
N ASP A 259 -3.95 5.35 25.69
CA ASP A 259 -5.18 5.16 24.93
C ASP A 259 -6.36 5.08 25.91
N VAL A 260 -7.19 6.12 25.89
CA VAL A 260 -8.35 6.22 26.79
C VAL A 260 -9.40 5.13 26.51
N GLN A 261 -9.50 4.65 25.26
CA GLN A 261 -10.49 3.65 24.89
C GLN A 261 -10.10 2.24 25.33
N GLU A 262 -8.81 1.91 25.22
CA GLU A 262 -8.29 0.58 25.55
C GLU A 262 -7.61 0.52 26.92
N ASN A 263 -7.51 1.67 27.60
CA ASN A 263 -6.88 1.82 28.92
C ASN A 263 -5.47 1.20 28.98
N ARG A 264 -4.67 1.43 27.95
CA ARG A 264 -3.28 0.96 27.82
C ARG A 264 -2.40 2.02 27.14
N PRO A 265 -1.08 1.99 27.35
CA PRO A 265 -0.18 2.86 26.62
C PRO A 265 0.02 2.36 25.17
N TYR A 266 0.21 3.30 24.24
CA TYR A 266 0.69 2.97 22.90
C TYR A 266 2.16 2.51 22.93
N ASP A 267 2.53 1.53 22.09
CA ASP A 267 3.89 0.98 22.06
C ASP A 267 4.86 1.73 21.12
N GLY A 268 4.33 2.64 20.29
CA GLY A 268 5.10 3.45 19.35
C GLY A 268 5.21 2.86 17.92
N ASN A 269 4.80 1.60 17.72
CA ASN A 269 4.72 0.98 16.39
C ASN A 269 3.27 0.95 15.86
N GLU A 270 2.33 1.39 16.67
CA GLU A 270 0.93 1.48 16.29
C GLU A 270 0.69 2.59 15.30
N VAL A 271 -0.14 2.30 14.30
CA VAL A 271 -0.58 3.25 13.29
C VAL A 271 -2.10 3.20 13.20
N VAL A 272 -2.71 4.37 13.28
CA VAL A 272 -4.15 4.55 13.14
C VAL A 272 -4.45 4.99 11.71
N ILE A 273 -5.30 4.22 11.03
CA ILE A 273 -5.83 4.53 9.70
C ILE A 273 -7.28 4.94 9.86
N ALA A 274 -7.57 6.22 9.66
CA ALA A 274 -8.91 6.78 9.81
C ALA A 274 -9.52 7.12 8.45
N ILE A 275 -10.58 6.41 8.09
CA ILE A 275 -11.38 6.69 6.90
C ILE A 275 -12.34 7.82 7.24
N GLN A 276 -12.06 9.03 6.77
CA GLN A 276 -12.86 10.22 7.08
C GLN A 276 -13.89 10.55 5.99
N LYS A 277 -13.73 9.95 4.81
CA LYS A 277 -14.70 10.01 3.72
C LYS A 277 -14.57 8.76 2.85
N ALA A 278 -15.71 8.20 2.45
CA ALA A 278 -15.80 7.12 1.48
C ALA A 278 -17.02 7.33 0.56
N LYS A 279 -16.79 7.64 -0.71
CA LYS A 279 -17.79 7.81 -1.78
C LYS A 279 -17.19 7.31 -3.10
N PRO A 280 -17.97 6.80 -4.05
CA PRO A 280 -19.40 6.47 -3.99
C PRO A 280 -19.70 5.26 -3.08
N LYS A 281 -20.97 4.89 -2.95
CA LYS A 281 -21.39 3.66 -2.27
C LYS A 281 -20.57 2.46 -2.79
N GLY A 282 -20.14 1.57 -1.89
CA GLY A 282 -19.34 0.39 -2.21
C GLY A 282 -17.82 0.56 -2.02
N ILE A 283 -17.31 1.79 -1.77
CA ILE A 283 -15.89 1.97 -1.37
C ILE A 283 -15.69 1.62 0.11
N GLY A 284 -16.68 1.92 0.97
CA GLY A 284 -16.58 1.71 2.40
C GLY A 284 -17.43 2.70 3.21
N LYS A 285 -17.06 2.87 4.48
CA LYS A 285 -17.71 3.77 5.43
C LYS A 285 -16.68 4.52 6.29
N VAL A 286 -17.08 5.60 6.92
CA VAL A 286 -16.26 6.31 7.91
C VAL A 286 -15.99 5.39 9.10
N GLY A 287 -14.75 5.37 9.56
CA GLY A 287 -14.32 4.54 10.68
C GLY A 287 -12.81 4.57 10.87
N ILE A 288 -12.34 3.84 11.86
CA ILE A 288 -10.94 3.78 12.27
C ILE A 288 -10.50 2.32 12.32
N ALA A 289 -9.33 2.05 11.77
CA ALA A 289 -8.60 0.80 11.92
C ALA A 289 -7.27 1.05 12.63
N ARG A 290 -6.81 0.07 13.39
CA ARG A 290 -5.52 0.09 14.07
C ARG A 290 -4.65 -1.00 13.51
N LEU A 291 -3.43 -0.61 13.17
CA LEU A 291 -2.40 -1.50 12.65
C LEU A 291 -1.14 -1.38 13.52
N TRP A 292 -0.35 -2.41 13.55
CA TRP A 292 0.97 -2.43 14.17
C TRP A 292 2.04 -2.66 13.11
N PHE A 293 3.06 -1.82 13.07
CA PHE A 293 4.12 -1.87 12.08
C PHE A 293 5.35 -2.60 12.61
N ASP A 294 5.69 -3.71 11.97
CA ASP A 294 6.93 -4.44 12.19
C ASP A 294 8.05 -3.78 11.38
N VAL A 295 8.90 -3.03 12.05
CA VAL A 295 10.00 -2.28 11.43
C VAL A 295 11.02 -3.20 10.76
N GLU A 296 11.28 -4.40 11.34
CA GLU A 296 12.27 -5.33 10.78
C GLU A 296 11.80 -5.99 9.50
N LYS A 297 10.49 -6.29 9.43
CA LYS A 297 9.89 -6.92 8.25
C LYS A 297 9.30 -5.91 7.28
N SER A 298 9.23 -4.64 7.66
CA SER A 298 8.50 -3.60 6.93
C SER A 298 7.05 -3.97 6.61
N ARG A 299 6.34 -4.60 7.56
CA ARG A 299 4.99 -5.15 7.35
C ARG A 299 4.02 -4.69 8.43
N TYR A 300 2.74 -4.64 8.08
CA TYR A 300 1.68 -4.34 9.02
C TYR A 300 0.97 -5.59 9.51
N TYR A 301 0.64 -5.58 10.80
CA TYR A 301 -0.26 -6.52 11.46
C TYR A 301 -1.54 -5.80 11.86
N GLU A 302 -2.64 -6.52 11.82
CA GLU A 302 -3.89 -6.03 12.39
C GLU A 302 -3.90 -6.21 13.89
N MET A 303 -4.31 -5.17 14.62
CA MET A 303 -4.53 -5.25 16.04
C MET A 303 -6.00 -5.56 16.31
N HIS A 304 -6.27 -6.72 16.89
CA HIS A 304 -7.55 -6.98 17.51
C HIS A 304 -7.58 -6.46 18.96
N ASN A 305 -8.77 -6.18 19.49
CA ASN A 305 -9.00 -5.68 20.85
C ASN A 305 -8.44 -6.56 22.00
N THR A 306 -7.79 -7.66 21.67
CA THR A 306 -7.05 -8.51 22.59
C THR A 306 -5.63 -8.72 22.04
N PHE A 307 -4.64 -8.42 22.83
CA PHE A 307 -3.19 -8.48 22.55
C PHE A 307 -2.68 -9.82 21.97
N ASP A 308 -3.47 -10.88 21.99
CA ASP A 308 -3.01 -12.24 21.72
C ASP A 308 -3.10 -12.67 20.25
N THR A 309 -3.72 -11.89 19.37
CA THR A 309 -3.84 -12.27 17.95
C THR A 309 -3.59 -11.11 17.02
N MET A 310 -2.34 -10.99 16.57
CA MET A 310 -1.97 -10.12 15.44
C MET A 310 -2.26 -10.85 14.13
N PHE A 311 -3.14 -10.30 13.30
CA PHE A 311 -3.39 -10.83 11.96
C PHE A 311 -2.43 -10.18 10.96
N LYS A 312 -1.92 -11.00 10.05
CA LYS A 312 -1.05 -10.55 8.96
C LYS A 312 -1.89 -10.05 7.80
N SER A 313 -1.34 -9.14 6.99
CA SER A 313 -1.95 -8.78 5.71
C SER A 313 -2.02 -9.99 4.79
N TYR A 314 -2.92 -9.95 3.81
CA TYR A 314 -3.07 -11.03 2.82
C TYR A 314 -1.75 -11.40 2.15
N ALA A 315 -0.99 -10.43 1.67
CA ALA A 315 0.27 -10.66 0.99
C ALA A 315 1.32 -11.30 1.91
N PHE A 316 1.31 -10.95 3.19
CA PHE A 316 2.23 -11.53 4.16
C PHE A 316 1.86 -12.97 4.51
N GLU A 317 0.58 -13.28 4.67
CA GLU A 317 0.11 -14.66 4.86
C GLU A 317 0.46 -15.55 3.67
N GLN A 318 0.28 -15.05 2.45
CA GLN A 318 0.60 -15.78 1.24
C GLN A 318 2.10 -16.09 1.15
N TYR A 319 2.93 -15.10 1.40
CA TYR A 319 4.39 -15.30 1.44
C TYR A 319 4.83 -16.37 2.44
N GLU A 320 4.25 -16.39 3.64
CA GLU A 320 4.60 -17.40 4.63
C GLU A 320 4.12 -18.81 4.24
N ARG A 321 2.97 -18.92 3.58
CA ARG A 321 2.49 -20.20 3.01
C ARG A 321 3.44 -20.72 1.95
N ASP A 322 3.82 -19.87 1.00
CA ASP A 322 4.73 -20.24 -0.09
C ASP A 322 6.10 -20.67 0.45
N LYS A 323 6.61 -19.95 1.45
CA LYS A 323 7.87 -20.30 2.13
C LYS A 323 7.79 -21.66 2.82
N THR A 324 6.68 -21.97 3.47
CA THR A 324 6.47 -23.27 4.13
C THR A 324 6.42 -24.38 3.11
N MET A 325 5.69 -24.22 2.01
CA MET A 325 5.62 -25.17 0.91
C MET A 325 6.97 -25.40 0.24
N ASP A 326 7.76 -24.34 0.02
CA ASP A 326 9.11 -24.46 -0.52
C ASP A 326 10.05 -25.24 0.43
N GLN A 327 9.95 -25.02 1.73
CA GLN A 327 10.72 -25.77 2.74
C GLN A 327 10.33 -27.25 2.77
N GLU A 328 9.06 -27.56 2.68
CA GLU A 328 8.57 -28.94 2.60
C GLU A 328 9.01 -29.62 1.30
N ARG A 329 8.95 -28.92 0.18
CA ARG A 329 9.44 -29.41 -1.11
C ARG A 329 10.93 -29.70 -1.08
N GLN A 330 11.73 -28.82 -0.49
CA GLN A 330 13.17 -29.02 -0.29
C GLN A 330 13.46 -30.23 0.63
N ARG A 331 12.71 -30.39 1.72
CA ARG A 331 12.83 -31.56 2.62
C ARG A 331 12.52 -32.87 1.86
N LEU A 332 11.46 -32.88 1.04
CA LEU A 332 11.09 -34.05 0.24
C LEU A 332 12.13 -34.37 -0.84
N LEU A 333 12.72 -33.36 -1.47
CA LEU A 333 13.81 -33.56 -2.45
C LEU A 333 15.05 -34.14 -1.77
N ASN A 334 15.46 -33.60 -0.64
CA ASN A 334 16.61 -34.09 0.11
C ASN A 334 16.39 -35.52 0.64
N SER A 335 15.18 -35.85 1.10
CA SER A 335 14.86 -37.21 1.54
C SER A 335 14.90 -38.24 0.41
N LYS A 336 14.51 -37.85 -0.82
CA LYS A 336 14.63 -38.73 -2.01
C LYS A 336 16.07 -38.93 -2.44
N VAL A 337 16.92 -37.91 -2.33
CA VAL A 337 18.36 -38.01 -2.62
C VAL A 337 19.02 -38.97 -1.63
N THR A 338 18.74 -38.84 -0.34
CA THR A 338 19.28 -39.75 0.70
C THR A 338 18.84 -41.21 0.51
N GLN A 339 17.61 -41.46 0.04
CA GLN A 339 17.14 -42.81 -0.28
C GLN A 339 17.78 -43.41 -1.55
N SER A 340 18.18 -42.55 -2.53
CA SER A 340 18.85 -43.02 -3.74
C SER A 340 20.33 -43.35 -3.49
N GLU A 341 20.96 -42.73 -2.49
CA GLU A 341 22.35 -43.01 -2.06
C GLU A 341 22.47 -44.27 -1.19
N LEU A 342 21.37 -44.76 -0.61
CA LEU A 342 21.31 -45.94 0.25
C LEU A 342 21.05 -47.28 -0.48
N LYS A 343 21.08 -47.33 -1.81
CA LYS A 343 21.03 -48.61 -2.52
C LYS A 343 22.40 -49.32 -2.40
N PRO A 344 22.50 -50.44 -1.73
CA PRO A 344 23.76 -51.17 -1.64
C PRO A 344 24.16 -51.65 -3.02
N SER A 345 25.42 -51.40 -3.40
CA SER A 345 26.05 -52.01 -4.55
C SER A 345 26.09 -53.52 -4.28
N THR A 346 25.25 -54.30 -4.94
CA THR A 346 25.39 -55.73 -5.02
C THR A 346 26.60 -56.02 -5.86
N GLN A 347 27.76 -56.17 -5.21
CA GLN A 347 28.91 -56.88 -5.76
C GLN A 347 28.51 -58.37 -5.85
N PHE A 348 28.30 -58.84 -7.06
CA PHE A 348 28.31 -60.26 -7.34
C PHE A 348 29.76 -60.73 -7.37
N ASP A 349 30.22 -61.35 -6.30
CA ASP A 349 31.42 -62.19 -6.34
C ASP A 349 31.10 -63.42 -7.20
N SER A 350 31.80 -63.50 -8.33
CA SER A 350 31.82 -64.73 -9.13
C SER A 350 32.77 -65.73 -8.48
N PRO A 351 32.41 -67.03 -8.35
CA PRO A 351 33.34 -68.04 -7.87
C PRO A 351 34.44 -68.34 -8.91
N PRO A 352 35.64 -68.75 -8.48
CA PRO A 352 36.78 -69.07 -9.35
C PRO A 352 36.55 -70.35 -10.17
N PRO A 353 37.12 -70.42 -11.38
CA PRO A 353 37.00 -71.63 -12.20
C PRO A 353 37.97 -72.70 -11.74
N PHE A 354 37.49 -73.93 -11.73
CA PHE A 354 38.30 -75.11 -11.81
C PHE A 354 38.46 -75.53 -13.26
#